data_337a9117ead87852d6d9d2af7f502d48
#
_entry.id   337a9117ead87852d6d9d2af7f502d48
#
_cell.length_a   1.000
_cell.length_b   1.000
_cell.length_c   1.000
_cell.angle_alpha   90.00
_cell.angle_beta   90.00
_cell.angle_gamma   90.00
#
_symmetry.space_group_name_H-M   'P 1'
#
loop_
_entity.id
_entity.type
_entity.pdbx_description
1 polymer ?
#
loop_
_entity_poly.entity_id
_entity_poly.type
_entity_poly.pdbx_seq_one_letter_code
_entity_poly.pdbx_strand_id
1 'polypeptide(L)' 'MYIHVKVSAGASRESFKKKSADHFEISVKEKAERNMANNRVIELIAEHFKVSVNKVRIVNGHYHPSKLLVIES' A
#
# COMPACT_ATOMS: atom_id res chain seq x y z
N MET A 1 13.00 4.86 4.00
CA MET A 1 12.12 5.79 3.26
C MET A 1 10.69 5.58 3.70
N TYR A 2 10.01 6.67 4.04
CA TYR A 2 8.59 6.62 4.43
C TYR A 2 7.73 7.15 3.31
N ILE A 3 6.59 6.50 3.08
CA ILE A 3 5.59 6.95 2.11
C ILE A 3 4.22 6.94 2.73
N HIS A 4 3.34 7.78 2.23
CA HIS A 4 1.94 7.84 2.61
C HIS A 4 1.11 7.21 1.50
N VAL A 5 0.21 6.30 1.87
CA VAL A 5 -0.63 5.59 0.91
C VAL A 5 -2.07 5.69 1.35
N LYS A 6 -2.92 6.19 0.46
CA LYS A 6 -4.36 6.19 0.68
C LYS A 6 -4.93 4.98 -0.05
N VAL A 7 -5.63 4.12 0.68
CA VAL A 7 -6.09 2.83 0.17
C VAL A 7 -7.61 2.77 0.14
N SER A 8 -8.15 2.31 -0.99
CA SER A 8 -9.55 1.95 -1.12
C SER A 8 -9.63 0.43 -1.28
N ALA A 9 -10.11 -0.25 -0.25
CA ALA A 9 -10.26 -1.71 -0.27
C ALA A 9 -11.61 -2.10 -0.83
N GLY A 10 -11.71 -3.31 -1.36
CA GLY A 10 -12.96 -3.83 -1.92
C GLY A 10 -13.41 -3.09 -3.17
N ALA A 11 -12.49 -2.51 -3.92
CA ALA A 11 -12.79 -1.77 -5.14
C ALA A 11 -13.17 -2.73 -6.27
N SER A 12 -13.93 -2.22 -7.25
CA SER A 12 -14.31 -3.02 -8.41
C SER A 12 -13.12 -3.30 -9.32
N ARG A 13 -12.10 -2.45 -9.29
CA ARG A 13 -10.86 -2.69 -10.04
C ARG A 13 -9.66 -2.10 -9.30
N GLU A 14 -8.50 -2.66 -9.57
CA GLU A 14 -7.26 -2.21 -8.97
C GLU A 14 -6.74 -0.97 -9.70
N SER A 15 -6.20 -0.01 -8.95
CA SER A 15 -5.54 1.15 -9.53
C SER A 15 -4.37 1.57 -8.65
N PHE A 16 -3.40 2.23 -9.27
CA PHE A 16 -2.19 2.68 -8.60
C PHE A 16 -1.85 4.06 -9.14
N LYS A 17 -1.90 5.07 -8.26
CA LYS A 17 -1.60 6.45 -8.64
C LYS A 17 -0.49 7.00 -7.77
N LYS A 18 0.56 7.49 -8.38
CA LYS A 18 1.62 8.21 -7.67
C LYS A 18 1.25 9.69 -7.67
N LYS A 19 0.96 10.24 -6.51
CA LYS A 19 0.59 11.65 -6.36
C LYS A 19 1.81 12.55 -6.22
N SER A 20 2.84 12.05 -5.56
CA SER A 20 4.13 12.72 -5.42
C SER A 20 5.18 11.68 -5.11
N ALA A 21 6.42 12.10 -4.83
CA ALA A 21 7.51 11.17 -4.55
C ALA A 21 7.21 10.24 -3.38
N ASP A 22 6.42 10.69 -2.40
CA ASP A 22 6.14 9.95 -1.18
C ASP A 22 4.65 9.81 -0.87
N HIS A 23 3.78 10.09 -1.84
CA HIS A 23 2.33 9.95 -1.67
C HIS A 23 1.73 9.15 -2.82
N PHE A 24 0.93 8.15 -2.48
CA PHE A 24 0.29 7.25 -3.44
C PHE A 24 -1.18 7.06 -3.08
N GLU A 25 -1.99 6.81 -4.11
CA GLU A 25 -3.38 6.39 -3.94
C GLU A 25 -3.54 5.05 -4.64
N ILE A 26 -4.00 4.05 -3.89
CA ILE A 26 -4.10 2.68 -4.39
C ILE A 26 -5.50 2.16 -4.11
N SER A 27 -6.13 1.59 -5.13
CA SER A 27 -7.37 0.83 -4.97
C SER A 27 -7.06 -0.64 -5.19
N VAL A 28 -7.55 -1.49 -4.30
CA VAL A 28 -7.35 -2.93 -4.41
C VAL A 28 -8.70 -3.63 -4.37
N LYS A 29 -8.81 -4.76 -5.06
CA LYS A 29 -10.04 -5.56 -5.07
C LYS A 29 -10.23 -6.29 -3.75
N GLU A 30 -9.16 -6.63 -3.09
CA GLU A 30 -9.20 -7.34 -1.81
C GLU A 30 -9.92 -6.51 -0.76
N LYS A 31 -10.68 -7.19 0.10
CA LYS A 31 -11.39 -6.55 1.20
C LYS A 31 -10.41 -6.25 2.34
N ALA A 32 -10.79 -5.31 3.19
CA ALA A 32 -10.00 -4.95 4.37
C ALA A 32 -10.20 -5.98 5.49
N GLU A 33 -10.05 -7.26 5.17
CA GLU A 33 -10.21 -8.38 6.09
C GLU A 33 -8.95 -9.23 6.09
N ARG A 34 -8.55 -9.73 7.25
CA ARG A 34 -7.43 -10.66 7.38
C ARG A 34 -6.17 -10.16 6.69
N ASN A 35 -5.96 -8.85 6.71
CA ASN A 35 -4.82 -8.19 6.05
C ASN A 35 -4.76 -8.39 4.53
N MET A 36 -5.85 -8.82 3.90
CA MET A 36 -5.84 -9.08 2.46
C MET A 36 -5.52 -7.83 1.65
N ALA A 37 -6.21 -6.71 1.94
CA ALA A 37 -5.95 -5.45 1.26
C ALA A 37 -4.55 -4.93 1.59
N ASN A 38 -4.13 -5.02 2.85
CA ASN A 38 -2.80 -4.57 3.28
C ASN A 38 -1.70 -5.34 2.55
N ASN A 39 -1.85 -6.66 2.44
CA ASN A 39 -0.86 -7.49 1.76
C ASN A 39 -0.78 -7.12 0.28
N ARG A 40 -1.91 -6.85 -0.36
CA ARG A 40 -1.90 -6.44 -1.77
C ARG A 40 -1.23 -5.09 -1.96
N VAL A 41 -1.48 -4.14 -1.06
CA VAL A 41 -0.82 -2.83 -1.10
C VAL A 41 0.69 -3.00 -0.97
N ILE A 42 1.15 -3.83 -0.05
CA ILE A 42 2.58 -4.11 0.13
C ILE A 42 3.18 -4.68 -1.15
N GLU A 43 2.50 -5.63 -1.79
CA GLU A 43 2.96 -6.20 -3.07
C GLU A 43 3.12 -5.15 -4.15
N LEU A 44 2.11 -4.28 -4.29
CA LEU A 44 2.13 -3.24 -5.31
C LEU A 44 3.24 -2.22 -5.06
N ILE A 45 3.43 -1.82 -3.82
CA ILE A 45 4.51 -0.88 -3.46
C ILE A 45 5.87 -1.52 -3.68
N ALA A 46 6.04 -2.78 -3.27
CA ALA A 46 7.30 -3.49 -3.47
C ALA A 46 7.64 -3.58 -4.96
N GLU A 47 6.65 -3.89 -5.79
CA GLU A 47 6.84 -3.97 -7.24
C GLU A 47 7.23 -2.60 -7.81
N HIS A 48 6.57 -1.54 -7.38
CA HIS A 48 6.87 -0.19 -7.86
C HIS A 48 8.30 0.22 -7.53
N PHE A 49 8.76 -0.08 -6.31
CA PHE A 49 10.11 0.29 -5.87
C PHE A 49 11.14 -0.78 -6.19
N LYS A 50 10.71 -1.90 -6.79
CA LYS A 50 11.59 -3.01 -7.21
C LYS A 50 12.39 -3.58 -6.04
N VAL A 51 11.70 -3.80 -4.94
CA VAL A 51 12.25 -4.44 -3.74
C VAL A 51 11.38 -5.64 -3.38
N SER A 52 11.88 -6.51 -2.52
CA SER A 52 11.09 -7.66 -2.09
C SER A 52 10.03 -7.19 -1.07
N VAL A 53 8.94 -7.96 -0.96
CA VAL A 53 7.81 -7.60 -0.10
C VAL A 53 8.22 -7.45 1.37
N ASN A 54 9.23 -8.19 1.82
CA ASN A 54 9.68 -8.09 3.20
C ASN A 54 10.45 -6.81 3.50
N LYS A 55 10.72 -5.99 2.49
CA LYS A 55 11.33 -4.67 2.66
C LYS A 55 10.28 -3.56 2.82
N VAL A 56 9.01 -3.91 2.74
CA VAL A 56 7.90 -2.95 2.83
C VAL A 56 7.06 -3.30 4.04
N ARG A 57 6.85 -2.32 4.94
CA ARG A 57 6.03 -2.54 6.14
C ARG A 57 5.07 -1.38 6.34
N ILE A 58 3.87 -1.71 6.83
CA ILE A 58 2.94 -0.70 7.32
C ILE A 58 3.32 -0.38 8.76
N VAL A 59 3.65 0.88 9.04
CA VAL A 59 4.05 1.30 10.38
C VAL A 59 2.94 2.01 11.13
N ASN A 60 1.93 2.50 10.42
CA ASN A 60 0.77 3.14 11.03
C ASN A 60 -0.42 3.05 10.09
N GLY A 61 -1.62 3.04 10.66
CA GLY A 61 -2.85 3.05 9.89
C GLY A 61 -3.27 1.68 9.35
N HIS A 62 -2.96 0.59 10.05
CA HIS A 62 -3.32 -0.76 9.61
C HIS A 62 -4.81 -0.91 9.33
N TYR A 63 -5.66 -0.21 10.08
CA TYR A 63 -7.11 -0.29 9.96
C TYR A 63 -7.74 1.00 9.43
N HIS A 64 -6.90 1.90 8.90
CA HIS A 64 -7.35 3.16 8.31
C HIS A 64 -7.06 3.19 6.83
N PRO A 65 -7.87 3.93 6.05
CA PRO A 65 -7.55 4.10 4.62
C PRO A 65 -6.25 4.85 4.38
N SER A 66 -5.86 5.74 5.29
CA SER A 66 -4.57 6.43 5.18
C SER A 66 -3.53 5.68 5.99
N LYS A 67 -2.47 5.26 5.33
CA LYS A 67 -1.44 4.40 5.92
C LYS A 67 -0.06 5.03 5.72
N LEU A 68 0.79 4.79 6.71
CA LEU A 68 2.21 5.15 6.62
C LEU A 68 3.01 3.87 6.44
N LEU A 69 3.78 3.79 5.38
CA LEU A 69 4.61 2.63 5.07
C LEU A 69 6.08 3.04 5.12
N VAL A 70 6.93 2.07 5.46
CA VAL A 70 8.37 2.23 5.36
C VAL A 70 8.91 1.23 4.34
N ILE A 71 9.84 1.71 3.52
CA ILE A 71 10.55 0.88 2.55
C ILE A 71 12.00 0.84 2.98
N GLU A 72 12.49 -0.35 3.27
CA GLU A 72 13.88 -0.56 3.69
C GLU A 72 14.72 -0.88 2.45
N SER A 73 15.90 -0.34 2.42
CA SER A 73 16.83 -0.60 1.32
C SER A 73 17.71 -1.81 1.58
#